data_2eb13a59ce8667d8b3aabef7cf59a997
#
_entry.id   2eb13a59ce8667d8b3aabef7cf59a997
#
_cell.length_a   1.000
_cell.length_b   1.000
_cell.length_c   1.000
_cell.angle_alpha   90.00
_cell.angle_beta   90.00
_cell.angle_gamma   90.00
#
_symmetry.space_group_name_H-M   'P 1'
#
loop_
_entity.id
_entity.type
_entity.pdbx_description
1 polymer ?
#
loop_
_entity_poly.entity_id
_entity_poly.type
_entity_poly.pdbx_seq_one_letter_code
_entity_poly.pdbx_strand_id
1 'polypeptide(L)' 'ISLYKPYRNLGIGTELMTTMLSELKQKGYKKTSLAVQKANYAVKMYRKVGFEVIKETEEEFIMVCNL' A
#
# COMPACT_ATOMS: atom_id res chain seq x y z
N ILE A 1 6.67 2.90 -7.58
CA ILE A 1 7.18 3.39 -6.30
C ILE A 1 6.78 2.44 -5.19
N SER A 2 7.65 2.28 -4.22
CA SER A 2 7.42 1.42 -3.07
C SER A 2 7.20 2.24 -1.81
N LEU A 3 6.32 1.77 -0.93
CA LEU A 3 6.05 2.41 0.35
C LEU A 3 6.94 1.80 1.43
N TYR A 4 7.55 2.66 2.23
CA TYR A 4 8.45 2.25 3.28
C TYR A 4 7.70 1.86 4.55
N LYS A 5 8.36 0.99 5.30
CA LYS A 5 7.89 0.52 6.60
C LYS A 5 7.41 1.62 7.55
N PRO A 6 8.08 2.78 7.67
CA PRO A 6 7.62 3.83 8.58
C PRO A 6 6.21 4.32 8.33
N TYR A 7 5.78 4.35 7.08
CA TYR A 7 4.40 4.79 6.79
C TYR A 7 3.36 3.86 7.39
N ARG A 8 3.66 2.57 7.42
CA ARG A 8 2.73 1.59 7.97
C ARG A 8 2.61 1.68 9.48
N ASN A 9 3.66 2.16 10.14
CA ASN A 9 3.72 2.22 11.59
C ASN A 9 3.21 3.52 12.19
N LEU A 10 2.82 4.47 11.36
CA LEU A 10 2.35 5.77 11.81
C LEU A 10 0.83 5.84 12.00
N GLY A 11 0.14 4.70 11.93
CA GLY A 11 -1.31 4.70 12.06
C GLY A 11 -1.99 5.46 10.94
N ILE A 12 -1.45 5.40 9.75
CA ILE A 12 -1.97 6.08 8.58
C ILE A 12 -3.38 5.56 8.28
N GLY A 13 -4.35 6.47 8.27
CA GLY A 13 -5.72 6.14 7.94
C GLY A 13 -5.96 6.07 6.44
N THR A 14 -7.13 5.56 6.08
CA THR A 14 -7.55 5.42 4.69
C THR A 14 -7.47 6.74 3.93
N GLU A 15 -7.88 7.84 4.57
CA GLU A 15 -7.88 9.16 3.93
C GLU A 15 -6.49 9.61 3.55
N LEU A 16 -5.52 9.43 4.45
CA LEU A 16 -4.15 9.84 4.18
C LEU A 16 -3.55 8.98 3.07
N MET A 17 -3.82 7.69 3.08
CA MET A 17 -3.37 6.79 2.03
C MET A 17 -3.96 7.19 0.67
N THR A 18 -5.26 7.49 0.64
CA THR A 18 -5.94 7.92 -0.58
C THR A 18 -5.33 9.21 -1.13
N THR A 19 -5.05 10.17 -0.24
CA THR A 19 -4.41 11.42 -0.63
C THR A 19 -3.03 11.18 -1.23
N MET A 20 -2.24 10.33 -0.60
CA MET A 20 -0.91 10.00 -1.10
C MET A 20 -0.98 9.35 -2.48
N LEU A 21 -1.89 8.42 -2.68
CA LEU A 21 -2.06 7.75 -3.98
C LEU A 21 -2.48 8.75 -5.05
N SER A 22 -3.34 9.70 -4.71
CA SER A 22 -3.75 10.75 -5.62
C SER A 22 -2.56 11.63 -6.04
N GLU A 23 -1.71 11.99 -5.10
CA GLU A 23 -0.51 12.78 -5.38
C GLU A 23 0.46 12.03 -6.29
N LEU A 24 0.65 10.74 -6.05
CA LEU A 24 1.52 9.93 -6.90
C LEU A 24 0.99 9.86 -8.33
N LYS A 25 -0.31 9.73 -8.48
CA LYS A 25 -0.95 9.72 -9.79
C LYS A 25 -0.71 11.05 -10.52
N GLN A 26 -0.88 12.16 -9.82
CA GLN A 26 -0.65 13.49 -10.38
C GLN A 26 0.79 13.70 -10.82
N LYS A 27 1.73 13.07 -10.14
CA LYS A 27 3.16 13.14 -10.48
C LYS A 27 3.54 12.23 -11.66
N GLY A 28 2.59 11.49 -12.19
CA GLY A 28 2.81 10.64 -13.37
C GLY A 28 3.17 9.19 -13.07
N TYR A 29 3.19 8.78 -11.82
CA TYR A 29 3.40 7.38 -11.48
C TYR A 29 2.19 6.56 -11.88
N LYS A 30 2.42 5.37 -12.40
CA LYS A 30 1.35 4.50 -12.88
C LYS A 30 0.94 3.44 -11.89
N LYS A 31 1.83 3.09 -10.98
CA LYS A 31 1.53 2.13 -9.90
C LYS A 31 2.47 2.32 -8.74
N THR A 32 2.04 1.82 -7.60
CA THR A 32 2.84 1.80 -6.39
C THR A 32 2.77 0.40 -5.77
N SER A 33 3.84 -0.01 -5.10
CA SER A 33 3.91 -1.31 -4.47
C SER A 33 4.35 -1.19 -3.02
N LEU A 34 4.01 -2.20 -2.24
CA LEU A 34 4.44 -2.30 -0.86
C LEU A 34 4.62 -3.77 -0.47
N ALA A 35 5.38 -3.99 0.59
CA ALA A 35 5.46 -5.28 1.25
C ALA A 35 4.89 -5.11 2.66
N VAL A 36 4.02 -6.01 3.08
CA VAL A 36 3.36 -5.94 4.38
C VAL A 36 3.31 -7.33 5.00
N GLN A 37 3.55 -7.41 6.30
CA GLN A 37 3.42 -8.68 7.02
C GLN A 37 1.97 -9.15 6.99
N LYS A 38 1.79 -10.45 6.78
CA LYS A 38 0.45 -11.05 6.68
C LYS A 38 -0.41 -10.81 7.91
N ALA A 39 0.23 -10.77 9.08
CA ALA A 39 -0.47 -10.55 10.35
C ALA A 39 -0.81 -9.08 10.60
N ASN A 40 -0.35 -8.16 9.74
CA ASN A 40 -0.59 -6.75 9.94
C ASN A 40 -2.04 -6.40 9.58
N TYR A 41 -2.75 -5.77 10.52
CA TYR A 41 -4.13 -5.39 10.30
C TYR A 41 -4.31 -4.41 9.12
N ALA A 42 -3.27 -3.69 8.76
CA ALA A 42 -3.31 -2.73 7.65
C ALA A 42 -3.53 -3.38 6.28
N VAL A 43 -3.38 -4.70 6.16
CA VAL A 43 -3.65 -5.41 4.92
C VAL A 43 -5.07 -5.11 4.42
N LYS A 44 -6.04 -5.11 5.33
CA LYS A 44 -7.44 -4.80 4.97
C LYS A 44 -7.59 -3.38 4.45
N MET A 45 -6.89 -2.44 5.07
CA MET A 45 -6.91 -1.05 4.64
C MET A 45 -6.32 -0.90 3.24
N TYR A 46 -5.20 -1.56 2.98
CA TYR A 46 -4.57 -1.50 1.66
C TYR A 46 -5.49 -2.05 0.58
N ARG A 47 -6.15 -3.17 0.84
CA ARG A 47 -7.13 -3.72 -0.12
C ARG A 47 -8.27 -2.75 -0.36
N LYS A 48 -8.73 -2.09 0.68
CA LYS A 48 -9.84 -1.15 0.60
C LYS A 48 -9.52 0.05 -0.28
N VAL A 49 -8.26 0.51 -0.27
CA VAL A 49 -7.85 1.65 -1.11
C VAL A 49 -7.39 1.26 -2.51
N GLY A 50 -7.38 -0.04 -2.83
CA GLY A 50 -7.12 -0.49 -4.19
C GLY A 50 -5.87 -1.32 -4.40
N PHE A 51 -5.17 -1.70 -3.33
CA PHE A 51 -4.03 -2.59 -3.44
C PHE A 51 -4.46 -4.04 -3.61
N GLU A 52 -3.75 -4.77 -4.45
CA GLU A 52 -3.97 -6.19 -4.68
C GLU A 52 -2.71 -6.98 -4.37
N VAL A 53 -2.87 -8.16 -3.82
CA VAL A 53 -1.75 -9.07 -3.57
C VAL A 53 -1.31 -9.68 -4.88
N ILE A 54 -0.05 -9.47 -5.25
CA ILE A 54 0.52 -10.04 -6.48
C ILE A 54 1.52 -11.15 -6.20
N LYS A 55 2.03 -11.21 -4.97
CA LYS A 55 2.98 -12.23 -4.56
C LYS A 55 2.87 -12.43 -3.07
N GLU A 56 3.16 -13.65 -2.63
CA GLU A 56 3.12 -14.02 -1.24
C GLU A 56 4.40 -14.76 -0.88
N THR A 57 5.01 -14.36 0.23
CA THR A 57 6.10 -15.11 0.85
C THR A 57 5.55 -15.78 2.11
N GLU A 58 6.39 -16.45 2.88
CA GLU A 58 5.95 -17.07 4.12
C GLU A 58 5.39 -16.07 5.11
N GLU A 59 5.96 -14.86 5.16
CA GLU A 59 5.63 -13.86 6.16
C GLU A 59 4.93 -12.62 5.63
N GLU A 60 5.03 -12.35 4.32
CA GLU A 60 4.60 -11.08 3.75
C GLU A 60 3.74 -11.24 2.52
N PHE A 61 2.90 -10.23 2.28
CA PHE A 61 2.27 -10.00 0.99
C PHE A 61 3.00 -8.88 0.26
N ILE A 62 3.20 -9.07 -1.03
CA ILE A 62 3.62 -7.99 -1.92
C ILE A 62 2.37 -7.49 -2.62
N MET A 63 2.07 -6.23 -2.45
CA MET A 63 0.83 -5.65 -2.96
C MET A 63 1.13 -4.51 -3.92
N VAL A 64 0.26 -4.34 -4.90
CA VAL A 64 0.36 -3.30 -5.92
C VAL A 64 -0.97 -2.59 -6.07
N CYS A 65 -0.91 -1.29 -6.21
CA CYS A 65 -2.06 -0.45 -6.54
C CYS A 65 -1.79 0.24 -7.87
N ASN A 66 -2.71 0.10 -8.82
CA ASN A 66 -2.65 0.82 -10.07
C ASN A 66 -3.21 2.23 -9.87
N LEU A 67 -2.49 3.20 -10.35
CA LEU A 67 -2.85 4.62 -10.24
C LEU A 67 -3.46 5.13 -11.57
#